data_c55a1a9f193d557c73e8445110d28f97
#
_entry.id   c55a1a9f193d557c73e8445110d28f97
#
_cell.length_a   1.000
_cell.length_b   1.000
_cell.length_c   1.000
_cell.angle_alpha   90.00
_cell.angle_beta   90.00
_cell.angle_gamma   90.00
#
_symmetry.space_group_name_H-M   'P 1'
#
loop_
_entity.id
_entity.type
_entity.pdbx_description
1 polymer ?
#
loop_
_entity_poly.entity_id
_entity_poly.type
_entity_poly.pdbx_seq_one_letter_code
_entity_poly.pdbx_strand_id
1 'polypeptide(L)'
;MEAVILNEWLYDRGRGVELRSCRLTVNELYPQLTTWPTTDDELLALYPITPAELDAVKRYIADNAEALAVKNAEIDARIERRIAEQDTPAFRAQMAAGQERVRLMKVWMGEWKQDPSLFPNIEGEPPRERHARLFRAFEAWRMRRHSPAIAEVG
;
A
#
# COMPACT_ATOMS: atom_id res chain seq x y z
N MET A 1 -20.92 -6.22 -17.08
CA MET A 1 -20.10 -5.25 -17.81
C MET A 1 -18.79 -5.93 -18.22
N GLU A 2 -18.48 -5.86 -19.48
CA GLU A 2 -17.23 -6.41 -19.98
C GLU A 2 -16.06 -5.52 -19.61
N ALA A 3 -14.92 -6.16 -19.24
CA ALA A 3 -13.71 -5.44 -18.94
C ALA A 3 -13.14 -4.77 -20.20
N VAL A 4 -12.72 -3.52 -20.08
CA VAL A 4 -12.00 -2.81 -21.12
C VAL A 4 -10.51 -2.97 -20.88
N ILE A 5 -9.83 -3.66 -21.80
CA ILE A 5 -8.39 -3.90 -21.70
C ILE A 5 -7.65 -2.69 -22.29
N LEU A 6 -6.83 -2.02 -21.47
CA LEU A 6 -6.05 -0.87 -21.91
C LEU A 6 -4.70 -1.31 -22.48
N ASN A 7 -4.04 -2.26 -21.83
CA ASN A 7 -2.78 -2.86 -22.28
C ASN A 7 -2.56 -4.20 -21.56
N GLU A 8 -1.36 -4.77 -21.66
CA GLU A 8 -1.03 -6.04 -21.01
C GLU A 8 -1.09 -6.00 -19.47
N TRP A 9 -0.97 -4.80 -18.88
CA TRP A 9 -0.91 -4.62 -17.43
C TRP A 9 -2.20 -4.11 -16.81
N LEU A 10 -2.97 -3.30 -17.55
CA LEU A 10 -4.09 -2.53 -17.04
C LEU A 10 -5.40 -2.85 -17.76
N TYR A 11 -6.49 -2.88 -17.00
CA TYR A 11 -7.84 -3.00 -17.54
C TYR A 11 -8.83 -2.25 -16.65
N ASP A 12 -10.06 -2.04 -17.13
CA ASP A 12 -11.14 -1.43 -16.38
C ASP A 12 -12.36 -2.35 -16.43
N ARG A 13 -12.81 -2.78 -15.27
CA ARG A 13 -14.02 -3.62 -15.13
C ARG A 13 -15.22 -2.84 -14.61
N GLY A 14 -15.16 -1.51 -14.65
CA GLY A 14 -16.24 -0.63 -14.21
C GLY A 14 -16.02 0.04 -12.86
N ARG A 15 -14.95 -0.28 -12.15
CA ARG A 15 -14.61 0.35 -10.86
C ARG A 15 -13.34 1.19 -10.92
N GLY A 16 -12.91 1.55 -12.11
CA GLY A 16 -11.67 2.29 -12.37
C GLY A 16 -10.59 1.37 -12.92
N VAL A 17 -9.53 1.98 -13.44
CA VAL A 17 -8.41 1.25 -14.01
C VAL A 17 -7.63 0.55 -12.91
N GLU A 18 -7.35 -0.72 -13.11
CA GLU A 18 -6.67 -1.56 -12.14
C GLU A 18 -5.64 -2.48 -12.82
N LEU A 19 -4.70 -2.97 -12.02
CA LEU A 19 -3.73 -3.97 -12.47
C LEU A 19 -4.42 -5.31 -12.66
N ARG A 20 -4.16 -5.94 -13.80
CA ARG A 20 -4.78 -7.22 -14.16
C ARG A 20 -4.36 -8.37 -13.22
N SER A 21 -3.15 -8.29 -12.66
CA SER A 21 -2.58 -9.36 -11.84
C SER A 21 -3.12 -9.40 -10.41
N CYS A 22 -3.49 -8.26 -9.83
CA CYS A 22 -3.79 -8.19 -8.39
C CYS A 22 -4.98 -7.30 -8.02
N ARG A 23 -5.68 -6.75 -9.00
CA ARG A 23 -6.85 -5.87 -8.81
C ARG A 23 -6.58 -4.58 -8.04
N LEU A 24 -5.32 -4.21 -7.88
CA LEU A 24 -4.96 -2.94 -7.27
C LEU A 24 -5.30 -1.82 -8.24
N THR A 25 -6.09 -0.84 -7.81
CA THR A 25 -6.52 0.26 -8.69
C THR A 25 -5.44 1.34 -8.77
N VAL A 26 -5.43 2.05 -9.90
CA VAL A 26 -4.55 3.20 -10.07
C VAL A 26 -4.89 4.29 -9.04
N ASN A 27 -6.17 4.46 -8.70
CA ASN A 27 -6.61 5.43 -7.70
C ASN A 27 -6.04 5.14 -6.31
N GLU A 28 -5.83 3.88 -5.94
CA GLU A 28 -5.21 3.51 -4.67
C GLU A 28 -3.72 3.90 -4.62
N LEU A 29 -3.02 3.81 -5.74
CA LEU A 29 -1.60 4.16 -5.83
C LEU A 29 -1.37 5.65 -6.11
N TYR A 30 -2.35 6.34 -6.66
CA TYR A 30 -2.22 7.74 -7.09
C TYR A 30 -1.70 8.67 -5.97
N PRO A 31 -2.28 8.67 -4.75
CA PRO A 31 -1.77 9.55 -3.69
C PRO A 31 -0.33 9.25 -3.30
N GLN A 32 0.06 7.99 -3.32
CA GLN A 32 1.40 7.55 -2.93
C GLN A 32 2.46 7.92 -3.97
N LEU A 33 2.06 8.05 -5.25
CA LEU A 33 2.96 8.43 -6.33
C LEU A 33 3.00 9.94 -6.61
N THR A 34 2.02 10.69 -6.12
CA THR A 34 1.90 12.13 -6.43
C THR A 34 2.02 13.04 -5.20
N THR A 35 1.42 12.66 -4.09
CA THR A 35 1.27 13.52 -2.91
C THR A 35 2.17 13.09 -1.75
N TRP A 36 2.22 11.79 -1.49
CA TRP A 36 2.97 11.25 -0.36
C TRP A 36 4.40 10.90 -0.77
N PRO A 37 5.40 11.07 0.12
CA PRO A 37 6.79 10.79 -0.21
C PRO A 37 7.11 9.29 -0.14
N THR A 38 6.38 8.47 -0.90
CA THR A 38 6.60 7.02 -0.96
C THR A 38 7.51 6.69 -2.13
N THR A 39 8.60 5.99 -1.86
CA THR A 39 9.55 5.59 -2.90
C THR A 39 9.05 4.35 -3.66
N ASP A 40 9.62 4.13 -4.85
CA ASP A 40 9.30 2.93 -5.64
C ASP A 40 9.63 1.65 -4.88
N ASP A 41 10.75 1.61 -4.19
CA ASP A 41 11.15 0.45 -3.38
C ASP A 41 10.13 0.16 -2.28
N GLU A 42 9.59 1.20 -1.63
CA GLU A 42 8.54 1.04 -0.63
C GLU A 42 7.25 0.50 -1.23
N LEU A 43 6.86 0.99 -2.40
CA LEU A 43 5.67 0.50 -3.10
C LEU A 43 5.82 -0.96 -3.53
N LEU A 44 6.98 -1.33 -4.05
CA LEU A 44 7.26 -2.71 -4.42
C LEU A 44 7.32 -3.64 -3.21
N ALA A 45 7.67 -3.12 -2.05
CA ALA A 45 7.63 -3.87 -0.80
C ALA A 45 6.19 -4.03 -0.28
N LEU A 46 5.39 -2.97 -0.30
CA LEU A 46 4.05 -2.94 0.29
C LEU A 46 2.97 -3.61 -0.55
N TYR A 47 3.15 -3.69 -1.87
CA TYR A 47 2.14 -4.22 -2.78
C TYR A 47 2.69 -5.40 -3.59
N PRO A 48 1.81 -6.38 -3.94
CA PRO A 48 2.24 -7.55 -4.70
C PRO A 48 2.34 -7.24 -6.21
N ILE A 49 3.20 -6.30 -6.57
CA ILE A 49 3.39 -5.81 -7.94
C ILE A 49 4.85 -5.94 -8.36
N THR A 50 5.06 -6.00 -9.67
CA THR A 50 6.39 -6.01 -10.28
C THR A 50 6.83 -4.59 -10.65
N PRO A 51 8.14 -4.35 -10.86
CA PRO A 51 8.60 -3.06 -11.38
C PRO A 51 7.95 -2.65 -12.70
N ALA A 52 7.69 -3.60 -13.60
CA ALA A 52 7.03 -3.34 -14.88
C ALA A 52 5.58 -2.87 -14.68
N GLU A 53 4.88 -3.46 -13.72
CA GLU A 53 3.52 -3.05 -13.35
C GLU A 53 3.50 -1.64 -12.74
N LEU A 54 4.46 -1.34 -11.88
CA LEU A 54 4.59 0.01 -11.30
C LEU A 54 4.87 1.05 -12.40
N ASP A 55 5.75 0.75 -13.34
CA ASP A 55 6.02 1.64 -14.48
C ASP A 55 4.78 1.86 -15.34
N ALA A 56 3.97 0.84 -15.55
CA ALA A 56 2.71 0.97 -16.28
C ALA A 56 1.73 1.90 -15.57
N VAL A 57 1.62 1.79 -14.25
CA VAL A 57 0.78 2.68 -13.44
C VAL A 57 1.29 4.12 -13.53
N LYS A 58 2.59 4.34 -13.40
CA LYS A 58 3.18 5.68 -13.50
C LYS A 58 2.92 6.32 -14.84
N ARG A 59 3.05 5.58 -15.94
CA ARG A 59 2.76 6.08 -17.28
C ARG A 59 1.28 6.44 -17.45
N TYR A 60 0.40 5.60 -16.93
CA TYR A 60 -1.04 5.88 -16.96
C TYR A 60 -1.36 7.17 -16.18
N ILE A 61 -0.75 7.35 -15.00
CA ILE A 61 -0.93 8.57 -14.19
C ILE A 61 -0.46 9.80 -14.97
N ALA A 62 0.70 9.73 -15.62
CA ALA A 62 1.24 10.84 -16.39
C ALA A 62 0.33 11.22 -17.58
N ASP A 63 -0.21 10.21 -18.26
CA ASP A 63 -1.08 10.40 -19.43
C ASP A 63 -2.48 10.88 -19.07
N ASN A 64 -2.92 10.68 -17.83
CA ASN A 64 -4.27 10.99 -17.37
C ASN A 64 -4.29 11.86 -16.09
N ALA A 65 -3.28 12.72 -15.95
CA ALA A 65 -3.04 13.46 -14.71
C ALA A 65 -4.24 14.30 -14.26
N GLU A 66 -4.88 15.03 -15.19
CA GLU A 66 -6.02 15.90 -14.84
C GLU A 66 -7.24 15.10 -14.38
N ALA A 67 -7.60 14.06 -15.13
CA ALA A 67 -8.75 13.22 -14.79
C ALA A 67 -8.55 12.50 -13.46
N LEU A 68 -7.33 12.03 -13.20
CA LEU A 68 -7.01 11.37 -11.94
C LEU A 68 -6.99 12.32 -10.75
N ALA A 69 -6.53 13.56 -10.95
CA ALA A 69 -6.58 14.59 -9.89
C ALA A 69 -8.02 14.90 -9.49
N VAL A 70 -8.92 15.06 -10.46
CA VAL A 70 -10.35 15.29 -10.20
C VAL A 70 -10.96 14.10 -9.47
N LYS A 71 -10.69 12.88 -9.94
CA LYS A 71 -11.21 11.66 -9.33
C LYS A 71 -10.69 11.47 -7.90
N ASN A 72 -9.42 11.73 -7.68
CA ASN A 72 -8.83 11.64 -6.33
C ASN A 72 -9.45 12.65 -5.37
N ALA A 73 -9.71 13.88 -5.81
CA ALA A 73 -10.39 14.89 -5.00
C ALA A 73 -11.82 14.46 -4.62
N GLU A 74 -12.55 13.83 -5.54
CA GLU A 74 -13.88 13.28 -5.27
C GLU A 74 -13.83 12.15 -4.23
N ILE A 75 -12.84 11.26 -4.35
CA ILE A 75 -12.63 10.17 -3.41
C ILE A 75 -12.33 10.71 -2.02
N ASP A 76 -11.42 11.67 -1.91
CA ASP A 76 -11.05 12.30 -0.64
C ASP A 76 -12.24 12.97 0.03
N ALA A 77 -13.04 13.72 -0.73
CA ALA A 77 -14.26 14.37 -0.21
C ALA A 77 -15.26 13.34 0.31
N ARG A 78 -15.38 12.21 -0.36
CA ARG A 78 -16.27 11.12 0.08
C ARG A 78 -15.78 10.48 1.37
N ILE A 79 -14.47 10.26 1.48
CA ILE A 79 -13.85 9.70 2.68
C ILE A 79 -14.05 10.64 3.86
N GLU A 80 -13.80 11.93 3.69
CA GLU A 80 -13.99 12.94 4.73
C GLU A 80 -15.43 12.99 5.23
N ARG A 81 -16.40 12.90 4.33
CA ARG A 81 -17.84 12.85 4.71
C ARG A 81 -18.15 11.61 5.52
N ARG A 82 -17.64 10.44 5.12
CA ARG A 82 -17.82 9.19 5.87
C ARG A 82 -17.23 9.26 7.26
N ILE A 83 -16.05 9.84 7.38
CA ILE A 83 -15.37 10.02 8.68
C ILE A 83 -16.23 10.92 9.58
N ALA A 84 -16.75 12.03 9.05
CA ALA A 84 -17.61 12.94 9.80
C ALA A 84 -18.92 12.27 10.26
N GLU A 85 -19.52 11.43 9.42
CA GLU A 85 -20.76 10.71 9.71
C GLU A 85 -20.56 9.59 10.75
N GLN A 86 -19.37 9.01 10.82
CA GLN A 86 -19.07 7.88 11.69
C GLN A 86 -18.20 8.27 12.88
N ASP A 87 -18.25 9.53 13.30
CA ASP A 87 -17.39 10.04 14.39
C ASP A 87 -17.83 9.50 15.75
N THR A 88 -17.45 8.26 16.05
CA THR A 88 -17.66 7.62 17.34
C THR A 88 -16.30 7.33 18.00
N PRO A 89 -16.25 7.19 19.35
CA PRO A 89 -14.99 6.82 20.03
C PRO A 89 -14.38 5.52 19.48
N ALA A 90 -15.20 4.52 19.19
CA ALA A 90 -14.73 3.24 18.64
C ALA A 90 -14.11 3.43 17.26
N PHE A 91 -14.73 4.22 16.39
CA PHE A 91 -14.22 4.50 15.05
C PHE A 91 -12.89 5.27 15.11
N ARG A 92 -12.81 6.31 15.98
CA ARG A 92 -11.57 7.05 16.19
C ARG A 92 -10.43 6.18 16.69
N ALA A 93 -10.72 5.26 17.62
CA ALA A 93 -9.73 4.31 18.12
C ALA A 93 -9.23 3.37 17.02
N GLN A 94 -10.13 2.89 16.15
CA GLN A 94 -9.77 2.05 15.03
C GLN A 94 -8.88 2.79 14.01
N MET A 95 -9.20 4.05 13.71
CA MET A 95 -8.39 4.88 12.83
C MET A 95 -7.00 5.14 13.41
N ALA A 96 -6.91 5.44 14.72
CA ALA A 96 -5.65 5.64 15.41
C ALA A 96 -4.78 4.38 15.38
N ALA A 97 -5.39 3.21 15.57
CA ALA A 97 -4.68 1.93 15.47
C ALA A 97 -4.13 1.67 14.06
N GLY A 98 -4.90 2.01 13.03
CA GLY A 98 -4.45 1.90 11.64
C GLY A 98 -3.28 2.83 11.32
N GLN A 99 -3.35 4.07 11.78
CA GLN A 99 -2.28 5.05 11.62
C GLN A 99 -1.00 4.62 12.33
N GLU A 100 -1.13 4.07 13.54
CA GLU A 100 0.00 3.54 14.30
C GLU A 100 0.65 2.36 13.58
N ARG A 101 -0.15 1.48 13.00
CA ARG A 101 0.35 0.35 12.21
C ARG A 101 1.17 0.83 11.00
N VAL A 102 0.69 1.84 10.29
CA VAL A 102 1.42 2.44 9.15
C VAL A 102 2.73 3.06 9.62
N ARG A 103 2.71 3.78 10.75
CA ARG A 103 3.90 4.37 11.34
C ARG A 103 4.95 3.31 11.66
N LEU A 104 4.54 2.23 12.30
CA LEU A 104 5.42 1.12 12.65
C LEU A 104 5.97 0.41 11.42
N MET A 105 5.17 0.24 10.38
CA MET A 105 5.61 -0.33 9.12
C MET A 105 6.75 0.51 8.51
N LYS A 106 6.61 1.83 8.52
CA LYS A 106 7.65 2.73 8.02
C LYS A 106 8.93 2.66 8.85
N VAL A 107 8.82 2.54 10.16
CA VAL A 107 9.97 2.35 11.06
C VAL A 107 10.70 1.06 10.71
N TRP A 108 9.97 -0.03 10.58
CA TRP A 108 10.57 -1.33 10.23
C TRP A 108 11.23 -1.31 8.85
N MET A 109 10.60 -0.68 7.87
CA MET A 109 11.19 -0.53 6.54
C MET A 109 12.48 0.29 6.58
N GLY A 110 12.54 1.31 7.43
CA GLY A 110 13.76 2.08 7.64
C GLY A 110 14.89 1.22 8.23
N GLU A 111 14.58 0.36 9.19
CA GLU A 111 15.55 -0.58 9.76
C GLU A 111 16.04 -1.58 8.71
N TRP A 112 15.13 -2.11 7.92
CA TRP A 112 15.43 -3.04 6.84
C TRP A 112 16.31 -2.39 5.76
N LYS A 113 16.10 -1.12 5.42
CA LYS A 113 16.96 -0.40 4.48
C LYS A 113 18.41 -0.30 4.98
N GLN A 114 18.58 -0.15 6.30
CA GLN A 114 19.90 -0.10 6.94
C GLN A 114 20.54 -1.49 7.04
N ASP A 115 19.73 -2.51 7.25
CA ASP A 115 20.17 -3.90 7.39
C ASP A 115 19.32 -4.82 6.50
N PRO A 116 19.70 -5.03 5.22
CA PRO A 116 18.93 -5.87 4.30
C PRO A 116 18.73 -7.32 4.75
N SER A 117 19.52 -7.80 5.72
CA SER A 117 19.36 -9.17 6.25
C SER A 117 18.04 -9.35 7.01
N LEU A 118 17.40 -8.26 7.45
CA LEU A 118 16.11 -8.31 8.13
C LEU A 118 14.97 -8.74 7.21
N PHE A 119 15.10 -8.46 5.94
CA PHE A 119 14.15 -8.92 4.92
C PHE A 119 14.93 -9.23 3.64
N PRO A 120 15.54 -10.44 3.56
CA PRO A 120 16.37 -10.81 2.43
C PRO A 120 15.56 -10.92 1.14
N ASN A 121 16.18 -10.52 0.03
CA ASN A 121 15.62 -10.72 -1.28
C ASN A 121 15.73 -12.20 -1.66
N ILE A 122 14.64 -12.78 -2.17
CA ILE A 122 14.62 -14.16 -2.65
C ILE A 122 14.43 -14.13 -4.17
N GLU A 123 15.44 -14.60 -4.88
CA GLU A 123 15.39 -14.64 -6.34
C GLU A 123 14.25 -15.54 -6.82
N GLY A 124 13.49 -15.04 -7.79
CA GLY A 124 12.38 -15.79 -8.38
C GLY A 124 11.12 -15.86 -7.53
N GLU A 125 11.10 -15.20 -6.37
CA GLU A 125 9.91 -15.18 -5.53
C GLU A 125 8.76 -14.41 -6.21
N PRO A 126 7.56 -15.02 -6.36
CA PRO A 126 6.40 -14.31 -6.90
C PRO A 126 6.01 -13.11 -6.03
N PRO A 127 5.48 -12.02 -6.61
CA PRO A 127 5.12 -10.82 -5.84
C PRO A 127 4.14 -11.08 -4.70
N ARG A 128 3.17 -11.98 -4.88
CA ARG A 128 2.20 -12.32 -3.82
C ARG A 128 2.85 -13.01 -2.64
N GLU A 129 3.79 -13.91 -2.90
CA GLU A 129 4.53 -14.62 -1.85
C GLU A 129 5.46 -13.66 -1.10
N ARG A 130 6.13 -12.77 -1.82
CA ARG A 130 6.95 -11.72 -1.23
C ARG A 130 6.12 -10.83 -0.32
N HIS A 131 4.95 -10.38 -0.78
CA HIS A 131 4.04 -9.55 -0.02
C HIS A 131 3.57 -10.24 1.27
N ALA A 132 3.16 -11.50 1.18
CA ALA A 132 2.77 -12.29 2.34
C ALA A 132 3.93 -12.47 3.33
N ARG A 133 5.13 -12.73 2.82
CA ARG A 133 6.34 -12.87 3.64
C ARG A 133 6.70 -11.56 4.33
N LEU A 134 6.55 -10.43 3.64
CA LEU A 134 6.79 -9.11 4.20
C LEU A 134 5.88 -8.85 5.42
N PHE A 135 4.59 -9.11 5.28
CA PHE A 135 3.66 -8.89 6.38
C PHE A 135 3.90 -9.83 7.56
N ARG A 136 4.28 -11.08 7.30
CA ARG A 136 4.66 -12.00 8.39
C ARG A 136 5.90 -11.50 9.13
N ALA A 137 6.90 -11.04 8.39
CA ALA A 137 8.13 -10.49 8.97
C ALA A 137 7.85 -9.23 9.79
N PHE A 138 7.01 -8.34 9.27
CA PHE A 138 6.58 -7.13 9.99
C PHE A 138 5.85 -7.48 11.29
N GLU A 139 4.87 -8.37 11.23
CA GLU A 139 4.11 -8.77 12.42
C GLU A 139 5.02 -9.43 13.47
N ALA A 140 5.96 -10.26 13.07
CA ALA A 140 6.94 -10.85 13.98
C ALA A 140 7.81 -9.78 14.63
N TRP A 141 8.28 -8.80 13.86
CA TRP A 141 9.06 -7.66 14.37
C TRP A 141 8.24 -6.83 15.35
N ARG A 142 6.99 -6.53 15.00
CA ARG A 142 6.07 -5.75 15.82
C ARG A 142 5.83 -6.44 17.18
N MET A 143 5.58 -7.73 17.16
CA MET A 143 5.34 -8.52 18.38
C MET A 143 6.55 -8.50 19.30
N ARG A 144 7.75 -8.67 18.77
CA ARG A 144 8.98 -8.60 19.57
C ARG A 144 9.18 -7.22 20.19
N ARG A 145 8.89 -6.17 19.43
CA ARG A 145 9.08 -4.79 19.88
C ARG A 145 8.10 -4.39 20.98
N HIS A 146 6.87 -4.91 20.94
CA HIS A 146 5.81 -4.55 21.89
C HIS A 146 5.63 -5.54 23.05
N SER A 147 6.52 -6.53 23.17
CA SER A 147 6.45 -7.51 24.26
C SER A 147 7.73 -7.56 25.11
N PRO A 148 8.51 -6.48 25.29
CA PRO A 148 9.74 -6.53 26.08
C PRO A 148 9.49 -6.78 27.54
N ALA A 149 8.35 -6.33 28.10
CA ALA A 149 7.98 -6.51 29.50
C ALA A 149 7.83 -7.97 29.89
N ILE A 150 7.39 -8.82 28.97
CA ILE A 150 7.26 -10.26 29.21
C ILE A 150 8.64 -10.93 29.32
N ALA A 151 9.58 -10.48 28.48
CA ALA A 151 10.95 -11.01 28.50
C ALA A 151 11.73 -10.60 29.73
N GLU A 152 11.44 -9.43 30.29
CA GLU A 152 12.12 -8.92 31.50
C GLU A 152 11.65 -9.58 32.80
N VAL A 153 10.46 -10.13 32.80
CA VAL A 153 9.85 -10.80 33.98
C VAL A 153 10.25 -12.26 34.05
N GLY A 154 10.77 -12.81 33.00
CA GLY A 154 11.18 -14.20 32.91
C GLY A 154 12.53 -14.53 33.57
#